data_f3fdea8a45bf2cc845da5e52f455fc58
#
_entry.id   f3fdea8a45bf2cc845da5e52f455fc58
#
_cell.length_a   1.000
_cell.length_b   1.000
_cell.length_c   1.000
_cell.angle_alpha   90.00
_cell.angle_beta   90.00
_cell.angle_gamma   90.00
#
_symmetry.space_group_name_H-M   'P 1'
#
loop_
_entity.id
_entity.type
_entity.pdbx_description
1 polymer ?
#
loop_
_entity_poly.entity_id
_entity_poly.type
_entity_poly.pdbx_seq_one_letter_code
_entity_poly.pdbx_strand_id
1 'polypeptide(L)'
;MPDTLLGGLRILITQADDFMGPTLCEVLAEHGADVIASRESLTDPTAPAAVVTAAGRVDVLIANLAVPAPSTEAVSISDDEWRSTFAALVDPLPRLVRAVLPSMIERKSGRILVMGSATALRGMRRTATYGAARAAQIGYVLSAALEAAQHNVQINAIAQNFVENPTYYPVEVQAKPRFQEFMKREVPLGRLVSAREDAEFAAYLCSKAAACFVGQVFPVAGGWAIR
;
A
#
# COMPACT_ATOMS: atom_id res chain seq x y z
N MET A 1 -22.97 21.43 -1.75
CA MET A 1 -22.63 20.01 -1.94
C MET A 1 -22.30 19.48 -0.56
N PRO A 2 -22.78 18.29 -0.14
CA PRO A 2 -22.29 17.74 1.12
C PRO A 2 -20.78 17.60 1.03
N ASP A 3 -20.08 17.94 2.12
CA ASP A 3 -18.63 17.80 2.22
C ASP A 3 -18.28 16.31 1.98
N THR A 4 -17.73 16.03 0.82
CA THR A 4 -17.24 14.67 0.52
C THR A 4 -15.95 14.44 1.33
N LEU A 5 -15.73 13.20 1.79
CA LEU A 5 -14.64 12.82 2.70
C LEU A 5 -13.25 13.30 2.21
N LEU A 6 -13.03 13.30 0.87
CA LEU A 6 -11.76 13.63 0.22
C LEU A 6 -11.86 14.83 -0.72
N GLY A 7 -12.97 15.62 -0.63
CA GLY A 7 -13.20 16.74 -1.52
C GLY A 7 -12.04 17.72 -1.58
N GLY A 8 -11.57 18.03 -2.79
CA GLY A 8 -10.48 18.96 -3.05
C GLY A 8 -9.06 18.41 -2.79
N LEU A 9 -8.90 17.16 -2.39
CA LEU A 9 -7.59 16.52 -2.25
C LEU A 9 -7.13 15.95 -3.59
N ARG A 10 -5.90 16.23 -3.95
CA ARG A 10 -5.20 15.62 -5.09
C ARG A 10 -4.40 14.41 -4.60
N ILE A 11 -4.78 13.22 -5.07
CA ILE A 11 -4.24 11.94 -4.59
C ILE A 11 -3.49 11.24 -5.71
N LEU A 12 -2.18 11.12 -5.56
CA LEU A 12 -1.33 10.34 -6.46
C LEU A 12 -1.34 8.87 -6.01
N ILE A 13 -1.75 7.98 -6.93
CA ILE A 13 -1.71 6.53 -6.73
C ILE A 13 -0.71 5.93 -7.71
N THR A 14 0.30 5.22 -7.20
CA THR A 14 1.27 4.51 -8.03
C THR A 14 0.76 3.11 -8.41
N GLN A 15 1.23 2.54 -9.52
CA GLN A 15 0.78 1.24 -10.06
C GLN A 15 -0.75 1.13 -10.06
N ALA A 16 -1.42 2.14 -10.66
CA ALA A 16 -2.87 2.31 -10.57
C ALA A 16 -3.68 1.21 -11.25
N ASP A 17 -3.09 0.43 -12.16
CA ASP A 17 -3.76 -0.68 -12.85
C ASP A 17 -3.51 -2.03 -12.17
N ASP A 18 -2.64 -2.08 -11.14
CA ASP A 18 -2.24 -3.32 -10.49
C ASP A 18 -2.82 -3.46 -9.07
N PHE A 19 -3.08 -4.69 -8.65
CA PHE A 19 -3.51 -5.05 -7.29
C PHE A 19 -4.69 -4.22 -6.79
N MET A 20 -4.45 -3.34 -5.83
CA MET A 20 -5.47 -2.46 -5.24
C MET A 20 -5.70 -1.19 -6.04
N GLY A 21 -4.81 -0.88 -6.99
CA GLY A 21 -4.85 0.37 -7.76
C GLY A 21 -6.22 0.69 -8.37
N PRO A 22 -6.85 -0.21 -9.14
CA PRO A 22 -8.15 0.06 -9.74
C PRO A 22 -9.24 0.41 -8.71
N THR A 23 -9.36 -0.38 -7.64
CA THR A 23 -10.38 -0.15 -6.59
C THR A 23 -10.08 1.11 -5.77
N LEU A 24 -8.80 1.41 -5.52
CA LEU A 24 -8.41 2.67 -4.88
C LEU A 24 -8.80 3.87 -5.74
N CYS A 25 -8.54 3.83 -7.06
CA CYS A 25 -8.92 4.91 -7.97
C CYS A 25 -10.43 5.14 -7.96
N GLU A 26 -11.23 4.08 -8.01
CA GLU A 26 -12.69 4.15 -8.00
C GLU A 26 -13.20 4.74 -6.68
N VAL A 27 -12.87 4.13 -5.55
CA VAL A 27 -13.40 4.51 -4.24
C VAL A 27 -12.97 5.92 -3.84
N LEU A 28 -11.71 6.30 -4.08
CA LEU A 28 -11.25 7.64 -3.72
C LEU A 28 -11.91 8.73 -4.59
N ALA A 29 -12.18 8.44 -5.87
CA ALA A 29 -12.93 9.35 -6.74
C ALA A 29 -14.40 9.48 -6.29
N GLU A 30 -15.05 8.39 -5.86
CA GLU A 30 -16.40 8.43 -5.28
C GLU A 30 -16.46 9.32 -4.02
N HIS A 31 -15.38 9.32 -3.23
CA HIS A 31 -15.24 10.20 -2.06
C HIS A 31 -14.82 11.64 -2.43
N GLY A 32 -14.77 11.99 -3.72
CA GLY A 32 -14.55 13.36 -4.20
C GLY A 32 -13.08 13.78 -4.37
N ALA A 33 -12.14 12.84 -4.36
CA ALA A 33 -10.74 13.14 -4.64
C ALA A 33 -10.49 13.42 -6.13
N ASP A 34 -9.53 14.31 -6.41
CA ASP A 34 -8.88 14.42 -7.73
C ASP A 34 -7.78 13.34 -7.80
N VAL A 35 -8.10 12.20 -8.42
CA VAL A 35 -7.21 11.04 -8.48
C VAL A 35 -6.24 11.15 -9.65
N ILE A 36 -4.95 11.09 -9.34
CA ILE A 36 -3.84 11.06 -10.30
C ILE A 36 -3.33 9.62 -10.35
N ALA A 37 -3.78 8.87 -11.34
CA ALA A 37 -3.44 7.46 -11.52
C ALA A 37 -2.14 7.31 -12.31
N SER A 38 -1.04 6.95 -11.64
CA SER A 38 0.24 6.67 -12.30
C SER A 38 0.37 5.18 -12.63
N ARG A 39 0.75 4.89 -13.88
CA ARG A 39 0.98 3.54 -14.42
C ARG A 39 2.44 3.28 -14.70
N GLU A 40 3.29 4.26 -14.43
CA GLU A 40 4.72 4.19 -14.71
C GLU A 40 5.43 3.15 -13.85
N SER A 41 6.35 2.43 -14.47
CA SER A 41 7.27 1.56 -13.72
C SER A 41 8.19 2.40 -12.85
N LEU A 42 8.32 2.02 -11.59
CA LEU A 42 9.14 2.75 -10.60
C LEU A 42 10.49 2.09 -10.33
N THR A 43 10.88 1.10 -11.12
CA THR A 43 12.17 0.40 -10.95
C THR A 43 13.35 1.24 -11.42
N ASP A 44 13.16 2.13 -12.40
CA ASP A 44 14.16 3.14 -12.75
C ASP A 44 14.30 4.15 -11.59
N PRO A 45 15.54 4.41 -11.11
CA PRO A 45 15.76 5.33 -9.99
C PRO A 45 15.23 6.76 -10.17
N THR A 46 15.06 7.21 -11.42
CA THR A 46 14.57 8.56 -11.74
C THR A 46 13.04 8.62 -11.87
N ALA A 47 12.39 7.50 -12.14
CA ALA A 47 10.95 7.44 -12.37
C ALA A 47 10.11 7.95 -11.19
N PRO A 48 10.40 7.65 -9.91
CA PRO A 48 9.63 8.19 -8.79
C PRO A 48 9.58 9.72 -8.75
N ALA A 49 10.69 10.38 -9.01
CA ALA A 49 10.75 11.86 -9.06
C ALA A 49 9.98 12.41 -10.27
N ALA A 50 10.12 11.77 -11.43
CA ALA A 50 9.40 12.15 -12.64
C ALA A 50 7.88 12.05 -12.47
N VAL A 51 7.38 10.96 -11.87
CA VAL A 51 5.95 10.75 -11.57
C VAL A 51 5.42 11.83 -10.64
N VAL A 52 6.12 12.16 -9.56
CA VAL A 52 5.72 13.23 -8.63
C VAL A 52 5.73 14.60 -9.31
N THR A 53 6.74 14.87 -10.13
CA THR A 53 6.84 16.13 -10.89
C THR A 53 5.68 16.28 -11.88
N ALA A 54 5.35 15.22 -12.61
CA ALA A 54 4.23 15.21 -13.56
C ALA A 54 2.87 15.38 -12.86
N ALA A 55 2.72 14.82 -11.65
CA ALA A 55 1.52 14.98 -10.84
C ALA A 55 1.31 16.42 -10.35
N GLY A 56 2.36 17.22 -10.26
CA GLY A 56 2.31 18.59 -9.72
C GLY A 56 2.01 18.58 -8.21
N ARG A 57 0.98 19.31 -7.77
CA ARG A 57 0.58 19.28 -6.36
C ARG A 57 0.02 17.93 -5.98
N VAL A 58 0.57 17.32 -4.95
CA VAL A 58 0.10 16.06 -4.36
C VAL A 58 -0.25 16.29 -2.89
N ASP A 59 -1.51 16.16 -2.52
CA ASP A 59 -1.97 16.28 -1.13
C ASP A 59 -1.85 14.94 -0.40
N VAL A 60 -2.06 13.84 -1.13
CA VAL A 60 -1.89 12.47 -0.63
C VAL A 60 -1.10 11.65 -1.64
N LEU A 61 -0.09 10.93 -1.18
CA LEU A 61 0.58 9.88 -1.94
C LEU A 61 0.11 8.51 -1.42
N ILE A 62 -0.45 7.69 -2.31
CA ILE A 62 -0.66 6.27 -2.05
C ILE A 62 0.43 5.49 -2.79
N ALA A 63 1.41 4.99 -2.05
CA ALA A 63 2.43 4.12 -2.58
C ALA A 63 1.89 2.68 -2.69
N ASN A 64 1.19 2.40 -3.78
CA ASN A 64 0.77 1.06 -4.17
C ASN A 64 1.93 0.42 -4.92
N LEU A 65 2.84 -0.23 -4.17
CA LEU A 65 4.01 -0.91 -4.68
C LEU A 65 3.79 -2.42 -4.56
N ALA A 66 3.59 -3.09 -5.68
CA ALA A 66 3.20 -4.48 -5.68
C ALA A 66 3.86 -5.27 -6.81
N VAL A 67 4.19 -6.50 -6.51
CA VAL A 67 4.65 -7.53 -7.45
C VAL A 67 4.04 -8.86 -7.03
N PRO A 68 3.86 -9.83 -7.93
CA PRO A 68 3.55 -11.19 -7.54
C PRO A 68 4.60 -11.70 -6.53
N ALA A 69 4.14 -12.19 -5.38
CA ALA A 69 5.06 -12.68 -4.35
C ALA A 69 5.79 -13.92 -4.85
N PRO A 70 7.13 -13.95 -4.88
CA PRO A 70 7.84 -15.17 -5.15
C PRO A 70 7.52 -16.24 -4.09
N SER A 71 7.43 -17.50 -4.52
CA SER A 71 7.14 -18.65 -3.64
C SER A 71 8.34 -19.60 -3.66
N THR A 72 9.42 -19.21 -2.99
CA THR A 72 10.72 -19.90 -3.00
C THR A 72 11.09 -20.38 -1.60
N GLU A 73 11.64 -21.59 -1.50
CA GLU A 73 12.18 -22.07 -0.23
C GLU A 73 13.44 -21.29 0.16
N ALA A 74 13.62 -21.02 1.44
CA ALA A 74 14.71 -20.16 1.93
C ALA A 74 16.10 -20.60 1.45
N VAL A 75 16.30 -21.91 1.30
CA VAL A 75 17.57 -22.47 0.81
C VAL A 75 17.81 -22.30 -0.70
N SER A 76 16.76 -21.90 -1.45
CA SER A 76 16.79 -21.80 -2.91
C SER A 76 16.59 -20.34 -3.40
N ILE A 77 16.52 -19.39 -2.48
CA ILE A 77 16.41 -17.97 -2.85
C ILE A 77 17.69 -17.54 -3.57
N SER A 78 17.54 -17.02 -4.80
CA SER A 78 18.65 -16.48 -5.55
C SER A 78 18.89 -15.00 -5.22
N ASP A 79 20.12 -14.55 -5.44
CA ASP A 79 20.44 -13.12 -5.35
C ASP A 79 19.60 -12.25 -6.31
N ASP A 80 19.23 -12.80 -7.47
CA ASP A 80 18.42 -12.08 -8.46
C ASP A 80 16.97 -11.94 -8.01
N GLU A 81 16.38 -12.98 -7.40
CA GLU A 81 15.05 -12.87 -6.76
C GLU A 81 15.08 -11.80 -5.66
N TRP A 82 16.11 -11.84 -4.82
CA TRP A 82 16.27 -10.87 -3.75
C TRP A 82 16.35 -9.44 -4.29
N ARG A 83 17.30 -9.17 -5.20
CA ARG A 83 17.52 -7.84 -5.78
C ARG A 83 16.30 -7.32 -6.52
N SER A 84 15.67 -8.15 -7.36
CA SER A 84 14.50 -7.73 -8.14
C SER A 84 13.30 -7.41 -7.27
N THR A 85 13.06 -8.20 -6.21
CA THR A 85 11.97 -7.94 -5.25
C THR A 85 12.20 -6.64 -4.49
N PHE A 86 13.43 -6.38 -4.02
CA PHE A 86 13.76 -5.12 -3.33
C PHE A 86 13.72 -3.93 -4.28
N ALA A 87 14.21 -4.06 -5.50
CA ALA A 87 14.15 -3.00 -6.51
C ALA A 87 12.70 -2.58 -6.85
N ALA A 88 11.76 -3.52 -6.81
CA ALA A 88 10.36 -3.22 -7.10
C ALA A 88 9.58 -2.73 -5.88
N LEU A 89 9.82 -3.28 -4.69
CA LEU A 89 9.00 -3.00 -3.50
C LEU A 89 9.64 -1.98 -2.55
N VAL A 90 10.96 -1.99 -2.40
CA VAL A 90 11.64 -1.20 -1.36
C VAL A 90 12.21 0.09 -1.92
N ASP A 91 13.01 0.01 -2.97
CA ASP A 91 13.75 1.14 -3.53
C ASP A 91 12.87 2.32 -3.98
N PRO A 92 11.68 2.11 -4.58
CA PRO A 92 10.83 3.21 -4.99
C PRO A 92 10.29 4.03 -3.82
N LEU A 93 10.03 3.41 -2.66
CA LEU A 93 9.37 4.07 -1.54
C LEU A 93 10.14 5.31 -1.02
N PRO A 94 11.41 5.21 -0.60
CA PRO A 94 12.16 6.39 -0.16
C PRO A 94 12.35 7.42 -1.27
N ARG A 95 12.40 7.00 -2.54
CA ARG A 95 12.50 7.92 -3.69
C ARG A 95 11.21 8.70 -3.89
N LEU A 96 10.03 8.07 -3.80
CA LEU A 96 8.73 8.72 -3.85
C LEU A 96 8.56 9.71 -2.68
N VAL A 97 8.87 9.26 -1.46
CA VAL A 97 8.74 10.11 -0.26
C VAL A 97 9.67 11.31 -0.36
N ARG A 98 10.93 11.12 -0.75
CA ARG A 98 11.88 12.23 -0.97
C ARG A 98 11.41 13.24 -2.02
N ALA A 99 10.68 12.79 -3.03
CA ALA A 99 10.17 13.66 -4.10
C ALA A 99 8.93 14.45 -3.64
N VAL A 100 8.03 13.88 -2.84
CA VAL A 100 6.76 14.52 -2.47
C VAL A 100 6.86 15.30 -1.15
N LEU A 101 7.66 14.83 -0.20
CA LEU A 101 7.69 15.33 1.18
C LEU A 101 8.09 16.81 1.31
N PRO A 102 9.06 17.37 0.54
CA PRO A 102 9.44 18.77 0.67
C PRO A 102 8.27 19.74 0.49
N SER A 103 7.44 19.52 -0.53
CA SER A 103 6.27 20.37 -0.77
C SER A 103 5.16 20.18 0.27
N MET A 104 5.03 18.99 0.85
CA MET A 104 4.11 18.74 1.97
C MET A 104 4.58 19.45 3.25
N ILE A 105 5.87 19.44 3.53
CA ILE A 105 6.49 20.14 4.66
C ILE A 105 6.27 21.65 4.56
N GLU A 106 6.54 22.22 3.39
CA GLU A 106 6.35 23.65 3.13
C GLU A 106 4.90 24.10 3.40
N ARG A 107 3.94 23.28 2.96
CA ARG A 107 2.51 23.55 3.16
C ARG A 107 2.00 23.17 4.58
N LYS A 108 2.83 22.48 5.37
CA LYS A 108 2.44 21.90 6.66
C LYS A 108 1.17 21.03 6.54
N SER A 109 1.07 20.28 5.45
CA SER A 109 -0.08 19.43 5.14
C SER A 109 0.29 18.39 4.10
N GLY A 110 0.02 17.14 4.40
CA GLY A 110 0.20 16.02 3.48
C GLY A 110 -0.08 14.69 4.14
N ARG A 111 -0.31 13.66 3.33
CA ARG A 111 -0.42 12.28 3.80
C ARG A 111 0.29 11.35 2.85
N ILE A 112 0.90 10.32 3.42
CA ILE A 112 1.53 9.24 2.67
C ILE A 112 0.98 7.93 3.23
N LEU A 113 0.37 7.14 2.38
CA LEU A 113 -0.16 5.83 2.71
C LEU A 113 0.58 4.76 1.89
N VAL A 114 1.16 3.79 2.58
CA VAL A 114 1.87 2.68 1.94
C VAL A 114 0.97 1.44 1.94
N MET A 115 0.70 0.89 0.76
CA MET A 115 -0.01 -0.38 0.61
C MET A 115 1.00 -1.52 0.82
N GLY A 116 1.09 -1.96 2.05
CA GLY A 116 2.05 -2.97 2.52
C GLY A 116 1.48 -4.38 2.56
N SER A 117 2.11 -5.26 3.36
CA SER A 117 1.63 -6.62 3.54
C SER A 117 1.75 -7.10 4.98
N ALA A 118 0.74 -7.82 5.45
CA ALA A 118 0.75 -8.46 6.76
C ALA A 118 1.76 -9.62 6.87
N THR A 119 2.36 -10.06 5.76
CA THR A 119 3.50 -11.00 5.80
C THR A 119 4.72 -10.41 6.51
N ALA A 120 4.81 -9.09 6.62
CA ALA A 120 5.80 -8.41 7.45
C ALA A 120 5.52 -8.50 8.96
N LEU A 121 4.27 -8.75 9.34
CA LEU A 121 3.82 -8.86 10.73
C LEU A 121 3.74 -10.32 11.20
N ARG A 122 3.39 -11.21 10.27
CA ARG A 122 3.29 -12.64 10.49
C ARG A 122 3.90 -13.38 9.29
N GLY A 123 4.98 -14.12 9.50
CA GLY A 123 5.66 -14.84 8.43
C GLY A 123 4.75 -15.87 7.74
N MET A 124 4.98 -16.07 6.44
CA MET A 124 4.41 -17.14 5.64
C MET A 124 5.53 -18.03 5.09
N ARG A 125 5.23 -19.31 4.93
CA ARG A 125 6.19 -20.26 4.31
C ARG A 125 6.45 -19.87 2.86
N ARG A 126 7.68 -19.99 2.40
CA ARG A 126 8.14 -19.76 1.03
C ARG A 126 8.04 -18.29 0.55
N THR A 127 7.90 -17.34 1.46
CA THR A 127 7.80 -15.91 1.13
C THR A 127 8.86 -15.08 1.84
N ALA A 128 10.03 -15.65 2.15
CA ALA A 128 11.03 -14.96 2.95
C ALA A 128 11.53 -13.66 2.29
N THR A 129 11.83 -13.68 0.97
CA THR A 129 12.23 -12.48 0.22
C THR A 129 11.15 -11.40 0.25
N TYR A 130 9.91 -11.81 -0.08
CA TYR A 130 8.77 -10.89 -0.09
C TYR A 130 8.48 -10.32 1.31
N GLY A 131 8.45 -11.17 2.33
CA GLY A 131 8.22 -10.75 3.71
C GLY A 131 9.30 -9.77 4.20
N ALA A 132 10.57 -10.01 3.86
CA ALA A 132 11.66 -9.10 4.17
C ALA A 132 11.49 -7.73 3.49
N ALA A 133 11.14 -7.71 2.19
CA ALA A 133 10.90 -6.46 1.47
C ALA A 133 9.71 -5.67 2.06
N ARG A 134 8.62 -6.36 2.42
CA ARG A 134 7.46 -5.74 3.07
C ARG A 134 7.77 -5.24 4.49
N ALA A 135 8.62 -5.95 5.24
CA ALA A 135 9.10 -5.49 6.54
C ALA A 135 10.00 -4.25 6.41
N ALA A 136 10.82 -4.16 5.36
CA ALA A 136 11.61 -2.97 5.06
C ALA A 136 10.72 -1.74 4.80
N GLN A 137 9.61 -1.89 4.07
CA GLN A 137 8.63 -0.80 3.88
C GLN A 137 8.05 -0.33 5.23
N ILE A 138 7.66 -1.27 6.11
CA ILE A 138 7.14 -0.94 7.43
C ILE A 138 8.20 -0.21 8.27
N GLY A 139 9.43 -0.71 8.31
CA GLY A 139 10.52 -0.06 9.04
C GLY A 139 10.78 1.37 8.57
N TYR A 140 10.71 1.60 7.25
CA TYR A 140 10.80 2.94 6.68
C TYR A 140 9.65 3.85 7.13
N VAL A 141 8.40 3.36 7.08
CA VAL A 141 7.21 4.12 7.51
C VAL A 141 7.32 4.55 8.97
N LEU A 142 7.71 3.63 9.86
CA LEU A 142 7.84 3.92 11.31
C LEU A 142 8.81 5.07 11.58
N SER A 143 9.95 5.10 10.88
CA SER A 143 10.97 6.13 11.08
C SER A 143 10.61 7.45 10.39
N ALA A 144 10.25 7.41 9.10
CA ALA A 144 9.94 8.60 8.33
C ALA A 144 8.71 9.36 8.86
N ALA A 145 7.75 8.65 9.46
CA ALA A 145 6.58 9.25 10.06
C ALA A 145 6.93 10.17 11.23
N LEU A 146 7.90 9.80 12.07
CA LEU A 146 8.32 10.61 13.22
C LEU A 146 8.96 11.93 12.76
N GLU A 147 9.73 11.89 11.67
CA GLU A 147 10.32 13.09 11.10
C GLU A 147 9.28 14.01 10.46
N ALA A 148 8.29 13.43 9.75
CA ALA A 148 7.27 14.17 9.03
C ALA A 148 6.20 14.79 9.95
N ALA A 149 5.91 14.17 11.09
CA ALA A 149 4.82 14.56 11.99
C ALA A 149 4.93 16.00 12.51
N GLN A 150 6.14 16.48 12.82
CA GLN A 150 6.38 17.86 13.26
C GLN A 150 5.97 18.92 12.21
N HIS A 151 5.82 18.49 10.96
CA HIS A 151 5.39 19.33 9.84
C HIS A 151 3.90 19.11 9.47
N ASN A 152 3.14 18.43 10.34
CA ASN A 152 1.75 18.06 10.09
C ASN A 152 1.58 17.20 8.81
N VAL A 153 2.55 16.30 8.56
CA VAL A 153 2.47 15.29 7.50
C VAL A 153 2.40 13.91 8.14
N GLN A 154 1.38 13.13 7.80
CA GLN A 154 1.15 11.79 8.32
C GLN A 154 1.65 10.74 7.33
N ILE A 155 2.44 9.79 7.80
CA ILE A 155 2.88 8.62 7.02
C ILE A 155 2.43 7.37 7.77
N ASN A 156 1.64 6.52 7.10
CA ASN A 156 1.10 5.29 7.67
C ASN A 156 1.13 4.15 6.63
N ALA A 157 0.87 2.92 7.07
CA ALA A 157 0.77 1.76 6.19
C ALA A 157 -0.48 0.94 6.48
N ILE A 158 -1.06 0.36 5.43
CA ILE A 158 -2.01 -0.75 5.52
C ILE A 158 -1.24 -2.03 5.24
N ALA A 159 -1.24 -2.95 6.18
CA ALA A 159 -0.59 -4.26 6.05
C ALA A 159 -1.63 -5.29 5.63
N GLN A 160 -1.73 -5.52 4.32
CA GLN A 160 -2.75 -6.36 3.70
C GLN A 160 -2.37 -7.84 3.69
N ASN A 161 -3.36 -8.72 3.88
CA ASN A 161 -3.35 -10.11 3.42
C ASN A 161 -4.77 -10.61 3.25
N PHE A 162 -4.99 -11.55 2.35
CA PHE A 162 -6.33 -12.08 2.04
C PHE A 162 -7.35 -10.99 1.68
N VAL A 163 -6.89 -9.97 0.95
CA VAL A 163 -7.74 -8.96 0.32
C VAL A 163 -7.97 -9.34 -1.13
N GLU A 164 -9.21 -9.23 -1.60
CA GLU A 164 -9.57 -9.53 -2.99
C GLU A 164 -8.73 -8.71 -3.97
N ASN A 165 -8.13 -9.39 -4.90
CA ASN A 165 -7.51 -8.80 -6.08
C ASN A 165 -7.35 -9.87 -7.16
N PRO A 166 -7.39 -9.50 -8.45
CA PRO A 166 -7.36 -10.47 -9.54
C PRO A 166 -6.02 -11.22 -9.67
N THR A 167 -4.93 -10.68 -9.14
CA THR A 167 -3.61 -11.28 -9.26
C THR A 167 -3.44 -12.49 -8.34
N TYR A 168 -3.83 -12.37 -7.08
CA TYR A 168 -3.66 -13.47 -6.11
C TYR A 168 -4.90 -14.33 -5.95
N TYR A 169 -6.08 -13.75 -6.10
CA TYR A 169 -7.36 -14.39 -5.82
C TYR A 169 -8.35 -14.21 -6.97
N PRO A 170 -8.01 -14.68 -8.19
CA PRO A 170 -8.99 -14.68 -9.29
C PRO A 170 -10.19 -15.53 -8.93
N VAL A 171 -11.35 -15.26 -9.57
CA VAL A 171 -12.64 -15.91 -9.24
C VAL A 171 -12.55 -17.43 -9.25
N GLU A 172 -11.77 -17.99 -10.18
CA GLU A 172 -11.56 -19.43 -10.33
C GLU A 172 -10.79 -20.04 -9.13
N VAL A 173 -9.95 -19.25 -8.47
CA VAL A 173 -9.26 -19.67 -7.24
C VAL A 173 -10.21 -19.60 -6.06
N GLN A 174 -10.99 -18.53 -5.95
CA GLN A 174 -11.96 -18.34 -4.87
C GLN A 174 -13.05 -19.42 -4.87
N ALA A 175 -13.47 -19.89 -6.06
CA ALA A 175 -14.48 -20.93 -6.21
C ALA A 175 -14.02 -22.34 -5.79
N LYS A 176 -12.71 -22.58 -5.62
CA LYS A 176 -12.19 -23.91 -5.27
C LYS A 176 -12.54 -24.28 -3.82
N PRO A 177 -13.14 -25.47 -3.55
CA PRO A 177 -13.46 -25.92 -2.19
C PRO A 177 -12.25 -25.89 -1.25
N ARG A 178 -11.08 -26.31 -1.73
CA ARG A 178 -9.82 -26.28 -0.97
C ARG A 178 -9.46 -24.86 -0.52
N PHE A 179 -9.69 -23.85 -1.36
CA PHE A 179 -9.44 -22.45 -0.99
C PHE A 179 -10.43 -21.98 0.08
N GLN A 180 -11.70 -22.33 -0.06
CA GLN A 180 -12.73 -21.96 0.93
C GLN A 180 -12.48 -22.63 2.29
N GLU A 181 -12.08 -23.91 2.31
CA GLU A 181 -11.67 -24.60 3.54
C GLU A 181 -10.42 -23.95 4.16
N PHE A 182 -9.43 -23.60 3.34
CA PHE A 182 -8.25 -22.88 3.79
C PHE A 182 -8.64 -21.55 4.44
N MET A 183 -9.50 -20.76 3.81
CA MET A 183 -9.96 -19.47 4.34
C MET A 183 -10.66 -19.64 5.70
N LYS A 184 -11.55 -20.61 5.83
CA LYS A 184 -12.25 -20.90 7.10
C LYS A 184 -11.29 -21.32 8.23
N ARG A 185 -10.19 -22.02 7.90
CA ARG A 185 -9.22 -22.48 8.88
C ARG A 185 -8.20 -21.41 9.29
N GLU A 186 -7.70 -20.64 8.34
CA GLU A 186 -6.55 -19.76 8.55
C GLU A 186 -6.92 -18.29 8.79
N VAL A 187 -8.09 -17.87 8.30
CA VAL A 187 -8.54 -16.48 8.38
C VAL A 187 -9.78 -16.41 9.29
N PRO A 188 -9.70 -15.80 10.47
CA PRO A 188 -10.82 -15.73 11.43
C PRO A 188 -12.12 -15.17 10.84
N LEU A 189 -12.04 -14.22 9.90
CA LEU A 189 -13.20 -13.71 9.17
C LEU A 189 -13.88 -14.75 8.29
N GLY A 190 -13.18 -15.83 7.91
CA GLY A 190 -13.68 -16.94 7.09
C GLY A 190 -13.87 -16.63 5.60
N ARG A 191 -13.53 -15.41 5.17
CA ARG A 191 -13.60 -14.95 3.78
C ARG A 191 -12.46 -14.00 3.46
N LEU A 192 -12.27 -13.68 2.19
CA LEU A 192 -11.44 -12.54 1.79
C LEU A 192 -12.05 -11.25 2.34
N VAL A 193 -11.21 -10.29 2.70
CA VAL A 193 -11.61 -8.90 2.80
C VAL A 193 -11.90 -8.41 1.39
N SER A 194 -13.03 -7.75 1.15
CA SER A 194 -13.28 -7.23 -0.18
C SER A 194 -12.31 -6.08 -0.50
N ALA A 195 -11.98 -5.94 -1.78
CA ALA A 195 -11.13 -4.84 -2.22
C ALA A 195 -11.72 -3.47 -1.82
N ARG A 196 -13.06 -3.38 -1.85
CA ARG A 196 -13.77 -2.16 -1.44
C ARG A 196 -13.64 -1.88 0.07
N GLU A 197 -13.78 -2.89 0.95
CA GLU A 197 -13.59 -2.70 2.41
C GLU A 197 -12.21 -2.11 2.72
N ASP A 198 -11.17 -2.59 2.04
CA ASP A 198 -9.81 -2.09 2.20
C ASP A 198 -9.63 -0.67 1.64
N ALA A 199 -10.19 -0.39 0.47
CA ALA A 199 -10.13 0.92 -0.16
C ALA A 199 -10.92 1.99 0.62
N GLU A 200 -12.05 1.65 1.25
CA GLU A 200 -12.79 2.54 2.14
C GLU A 200 -11.95 2.90 3.38
N PHE A 201 -11.22 1.94 3.93
CA PHE A 201 -10.30 2.22 5.02
C PHE A 201 -9.13 3.10 4.57
N ALA A 202 -8.60 2.87 3.37
CA ALA A 202 -7.61 3.76 2.77
C ALA A 202 -8.16 5.19 2.58
N ALA A 203 -9.39 5.35 2.12
CA ALA A 203 -10.06 6.63 1.99
C ALA A 203 -10.16 7.37 3.35
N TYR A 204 -10.54 6.64 4.41
CA TYR A 204 -10.53 7.20 5.76
C TYR A 204 -9.14 7.69 6.19
N LEU A 205 -8.08 6.87 5.98
CA LEU A 205 -6.71 7.25 6.33
C LEU A 205 -6.18 8.43 5.50
N CYS A 206 -6.67 8.63 4.30
CA CYS A 206 -6.36 9.79 3.45
C CYS A 206 -7.09 11.06 3.90
N SER A 207 -8.13 10.95 4.71
CA SER A 207 -8.98 12.08 5.13
C SER A 207 -8.41 12.87 6.31
N LYS A 208 -8.98 14.04 6.56
CA LYS A 208 -8.65 14.86 7.73
C LYS A 208 -9.03 14.18 9.05
N ALA A 209 -10.01 13.26 9.04
CA ALA A 209 -10.45 12.53 10.23
C ALA A 209 -9.34 11.60 10.79
N ALA A 210 -8.38 11.21 9.97
CA ALA A 210 -7.27 10.34 10.35
C ALA A 210 -5.99 11.11 10.76
N ALA A 211 -6.05 12.41 11.01
CA ALA A 211 -4.88 13.25 11.27
C ALA A 211 -4.07 12.86 12.53
N CYS A 212 -4.67 12.10 13.45
CA CYS A 212 -4.00 11.63 14.67
C CYS A 212 -3.08 10.40 14.46
N PHE A 213 -3.17 9.73 13.30
CA PHE A 213 -2.37 8.54 13.04
C PHE A 213 -1.02 8.90 12.45
N VAL A 214 0.04 8.53 13.15
CA VAL A 214 1.44 8.76 12.76
C VAL A 214 2.21 7.48 12.94
N GLY A 215 2.86 6.99 11.89
CA GLY A 215 3.67 5.78 11.91
C GLY A 215 2.89 4.51 12.23
N GLN A 216 1.59 4.50 11.95
CA GLN A 216 0.78 3.33 12.24
C GLN A 216 0.82 2.32 11.10
N VAL A 217 0.77 1.05 11.48
CA VAL A 217 0.68 -0.08 10.56
C VAL A 217 -0.60 -0.84 10.87
N PHE A 218 -1.58 -0.73 9.98
CA PHE A 218 -2.91 -1.30 10.20
C PHE A 218 -3.05 -2.64 9.48
N PRO A 219 -3.19 -3.78 10.21
CA PRO A 219 -3.43 -5.06 9.57
C PRO A 219 -4.85 -5.11 8.98
N VAL A 220 -4.96 -5.26 7.67
CA VAL A 220 -6.21 -5.58 6.97
C VAL A 220 -6.08 -6.98 6.39
N ALA A 221 -6.43 -7.99 7.20
CA ALA A 221 -6.13 -9.38 6.91
C ALA A 221 -7.19 -10.36 7.44
N GLY A 222 -8.42 -9.89 7.71
CA GLY A 222 -9.48 -10.75 8.23
C GLY A 222 -9.17 -11.44 9.57
N GLY A 223 -8.27 -10.87 10.38
CA GLY A 223 -7.81 -11.44 11.65
C GLY A 223 -6.62 -12.41 11.51
N TRP A 224 -6.11 -12.66 10.30
CA TRP A 224 -4.93 -13.51 10.09
C TRP A 224 -3.67 -12.96 10.77
N ALA A 225 -3.49 -11.66 10.78
CA ALA A 225 -2.48 -10.95 11.56
C ALA A 225 -3.19 -9.94 12.47
N ILE A 226 -2.89 -9.99 13.75
CA ILE A 226 -3.46 -9.14 14.80
C ILE A 226 -2.30 -8.52 15.59
N ARG A 227 -2.04 -7.23 15.39
CA ARG A 227 -1.07 -6.47 16.19
C ARG A 227 -1.50 -5.03 16.31
#